data_ed8968c578780432360282cc8282e6a9
#
_entry.id   ed8968c578780432360282cc8282e6a9
#
_cell.length_a   1.000
_cell.length_b   1.000
_cell.length_c   1.000
_cell.angle_alpha   90.00
_cell.angle_beta   90.00
_cell.angle_gamma   90.00
#
_symmetry.space_group_name_H-M   'P 1'
#
loop_
_entity.id
_entity.type
_entity.pdbx_description
1 polymer ?
#
loop_
_entity_poly.entity_id
_entity_poly.type
_entity_poly.pdbx_seq_one_letter_code
_entity_poly.pdbx_strand_id
1 'polypeptide(L)'
;MTGAETQTETVDPRVRRTRLMLQDALDKLLIEKDFDKISVQDIADKATLHRATFYDHYPDKFALLECMVATHFLELLTRRGVQFNSCDGAFRAIVLGVCDYISSVPGASCGRQPQLEGHMESAVIAVVRRMILEGLKRHSPGEMELELIASAVSWAIYGAAKEWAHTPNKCPAEQIAGKIEQLVSPIFPATDQTGR
;
A
#
# COMPACT_ATOMS: atom_id res chain seq x y z
N MET A 1 36.66 5.67 16.77
CA MET A 1 36.34 4.64 15.78
C MET A 1 35.38 3.66 16.45
N THR A 2 34.11 3.83 16.25
CA THR A 2 33.10 2.87 16.71
C THR A 2 32.03 2.84 15.64
N GLY A 3 32.03 1.77 14.84
CA GLY A 3 31.12 1.57 13.73
C GLY A 3 29.70 1.33 14.26
N ALA A 4 28.76 2.13 13.80
CA ALA A 4 27.34 1.86 13.92
C ALA A 4 26.98 0.88 12.81
N GLU A 5 26.95 -0.41 13.15
CA GLU A 5 26.37 -1.45 12.31
C GLU A 5 24.87 -1.23 12.27
N THR A 6 24.38 -0.84 11.11
CA THR A 6 22.96 -0.82 10.78
C THR A 6 22.47 -2.27 10.78
N GLN A 7 21.86 -2.72 11.87
CA GLN A 7 21.17 -4.00 11.95
C GLN A 7 19.93 -3.91 11.03
N THR A 8 20.06 -4.38 9.81
CA THR A 8 18.92 -4.88 9.05
C THR A 8 18.33 -6.04 9.84
N GLU A 9 17.20 -5.82 10.52
CA GLU A 9 16.40 -6.87 11.14
C GLU A 9 16.04 -7.89 10.05
N THR A 10 16.80 -8.95 9.97
CA THR A 10 16.47 -10.11 9.16
C THR A 10 15.29 -10.79 9.83
N VAL A 11 14.09 -10.55 9.32
CA VAL A 11 12.87 -11.24 9.75
C VAL A 11 13.14 -12.75 9.71
N ASP A 12 12.95 -13.45 10.84
CA ASP A 12 13.13 -14.88 10.96
C ASP A 12 12.46 -15.60 9.76
N PRO A 13 13.17 -16.47 9.04
CA PRO A 13 12.61 -17.21 7.91
C PRO A 13 11.33 -17.96 8.23
N ARG A 14 11.15 -18.41 9.48
CA ARG A 14 9.94 -19.07 9.97
C ARG A 14 8.76 -18.09 10.00
N VAL A 15 8.98 -16.89 10.54
CA VAL A 15 7.96 -15.81 10.58
C VAL A 15 7.53 -15.45 9.17
N ARG A 16 8.50 -15.28 8.25
CA ARG A 16 8.21 -14.98 6.85
C ARG A 16 7.38 -16.09 6.19
N ARG A 17 7.74 -17.34 6.40
CA ARG A 17 7.00 -18.48 5.85
C ARG A 17 5.56 -18.52 6.37
N THR A 18 5.35 -18.35 7.67
CA THR A 18 4.03 -18.35 8.28
C THR A 18 3.16 -17.22 7.72
N ARG A 19 3.71 -16.01 7.57
CA ARG A 19 3.01 -14.88 6.96
C ARG A 19 2.57 -15.18 5.53
N LEU A 20 3.44 -15.77 4.72
CA LEU A 20 3.09 -16.17 3.34
C LEU A 20 1.99 -17.23 3.31
N MET A 21 2.01 -18.21 4.22
CA MET A 21 0.94 -19.22 4.31
C MET A 21 -0.41 -18.59 4.66
N LEU A 22 -0.44 -17.62 5.58
CA LEU A 22 -1.66 -16.90 5.96
C LEU A 22 -2.20 -16.03 4.81
N GLN A 23 -1.31 -15.36 4.07
CA GLN A 23 -1.68 -14.56 2.89
C GLN A 23 -2.26 -15.44 1.78
N ASP A 24 -1.60 -16.55 1.44
CA ASP A 24 -2.07 -17.51 0.44
C ASP A 24 -3.43 -18.12 0.82
N ALA A 25 -3.63 -18.40 2.12
CA ALA A 25 -4.90 -18.89 2.64
C ALA A 25 -6.03 -17.88 2.47
N LEU A 26 -5.78 -16.61 2.79
CA LEU A 26 -6.78 -15.55 2.61
C LEU A 26 -7.09 -15.33 1.13
N ASP A 27 -6.08 -15.31 0.27
CA ASP A 27 -6.26 -15.15 -1.19
C ASP A 27 -7.18 -16.24 -1.76
N LYS A 28 -6.94 -17.51 -1.39
CA LYS A 28 -7.80 -18.64 -1.78
C LYS A 28 -9.23 -18.50 -1.25
N LEU A 29 -9.40 -18.06 0.00
CA LEU A 29 -10.72 -17.88 0.60
C LEU A 29 -11.52 -16.73 -0.05
N LEU A 30 -10.85 -15.67 -0.51
CA LEU A 30 -11.48 -14.56 -1.23
C LEU A 30 -12.09 -14.99 -2.56
N ILE A 31 -11.60 -16.08 -3.16
CA ILE A 31 -12.20 -16.67 -4.36
C ILE A 31 -13.47 -17.50 -4.00
N GLU A 32 -13.48 -18.11 -2.83
CA GLU A 32 -14.51 -19.06 -2.40
C GLU A 32 -15.73 -18.36 -1.74
N LYS A 33 -15.50 -17.28 -0.99
CA LYS A 33 -16.56 -16.57 -0.23
C LYS A 33 -16.26 -15.10 0.02
N ASP A 34 -17.31 -14.35 0.37
CA ASP A 34 -17.20 -12.93 0.69
C ASP A 34 -16.27 -12.69 1.89
N PHE A 35 -15.47 -11.64 1.83
CA PHE A 35 -14.50 -11.28 2.87
C PHE A 35 -15.14 -11.18 4.27
N ASP A 36 -16.34 -10.59 4.37
CA ASP A 36 -17.03 -10.43 5.67
C ASP A 36 -17.38 -11.77 6.31
N LYS A 37 -17.61 -12.80 5.50
CA LYS A 37 -17.91 -14.16 5.93
C LYS A 37 -16.65 -14.98 6.27
N ILE A 38 -15.46 -14.46 5.96
CA ILE A 38 -14.19 -15.11 6.30
C ILE A 38 -13.87 -14.80 7.76
N SER A 39 -13.72 -15.84 8.57
CA SER A 39 -13.24 -15.75 9.95
C SER A 39 -11.74 -16.00 10.05
N VAL A 40 -11.12 -15.57 11.17
CA VAL A 40 -9.72 -15.92 11.47
C VAL A 40 -9.53 -17.44 11.57
N GLN A 41 -10.57 -18.18 12.03
CA GLN A 41 -10.50 -19.63 12.06
C GLN A 41 -10.42 -20.23 10.65
N ASP A 42 -11.23 -19.74 9.71
CA ASP A 42 -11.17 -20.20 8.32
C ASP A 42 -9.79 -20.01 7.70
N ILE A 43 -9.15 -18.84 7.99
CA ILE A 43 -7.82 -18.53 7.49
C ILE A 43 -6.77 -19.48 8.10
N ALA A 44 -6.83 -19.68 9.41
CA ALA A 44 -5.92 -20.59 10.11
C ALA A 44 -6.04 -22.03 9.61
N ASP A 45 -7.29 -22.53 9.48
CA ASP A 45 -7.56 -23.88 8.98
C ASP A 45 -7.07 -24.05 7.53
N LYS A 46 -7.35 -23.07 6.66
CA LYS A 46 -6.89 -23.07 5.27
C LYS A 46 -5.37 -23.02 5.16
N ALA A 47 -4.70 -22.33 6.08
CA ALA A 47 -3.23 -22.27 6.19
C ALA A 47 -2.63 -23.51 6.88
N THR A 48 -3.44 -24.40 7.43
CA THR A 48 -3.02 -25.56 8.24
C THR A 48 -2.20 -25.11 9.47
N LEU A 49 -2.69 -24.07 10.13
CA LEU A 49 -2.10 -23.47 11.32
C LEU A 49 -3.10 -23.39 12.47
N HIS A 50 -2.61 -23.28 13.69
CA HIS A 50 -3.46 -22.98 14.84
C HIS A 50 -3.88 -21.51 14.84
N ARG A 51 -5.12 -21.24 15.30
CA ARG A 51 -5.64 -19.87 15.45
C ARG A 51 -4.74 -18.98 16.30
N ALA A 52 -4.08 -19.52 17.32
CA ALA A 52 -3.11 -18.79 18.12
C ALA A 52 -1.95 -18.27 17.27
N THR A 53 -1.43 -19.10 16.36
CA THR A 53 -0.35 -18.69 15.42
C THR A 53 -0.78 -17.53 14.52
N PHE A 54 -2.04 -17.45 14.14
CA PHE A 54 -2.53 -16.25 13.41
C PHE A 54 -2.33 -14.98 14.23
N TYR A 55 -2.76 -15.00 15.51
CA TYR A 55 -2.66 -13.83 16.39
C TYR A 55 -1.23 -13.47 16.80
N ASP A 56 -0.27 -14.39 16.69
CA ASP A 56 1.15 -14.08 16.84
C ASP A 56 1.67 -13.18 15.70
N HIS A 57 0.97 -13.15 14.56
CA HIS A 57 1.40 -12.40 13.36
C HIS A 57 0.50 -11.21 13.01
N TYR A 58 -0.81 -11.34 13.25
CA TYR A 58 -1.82 -10.34 12.87
C TYR A 58 -2.89 -10.20 13.94
N PRO A 59 -3.25 -8.98 14.36
CA PRO A 59 -4.31 -8.76 15.35
C PRO A 59 -5.70 -9.18 14.85
N ASP A 60 -5.93 -9.08 13.54
CA ASP A 60 -7.19 -9.43 12.89
C ASP A 60 -7.01 -9.70 11.39
N LYS A 61 -8.11 -10.06 10.71
CA LYS A 61 -8.10 -10.33 9.26
C LYS A 61 -7.90 -9.09 8.40
N PHE A 62 -8.19 -7.90 8.93
CA PHE A 62 -7.99 -6.62 8.20
C PHE A 62 -6.51 -6.27 8.13
N ALA A 63 -5.77 -6.48 9.23
CA ALA A 63 -4.32 -6.32 9.25
C ALA A 63 -3.61 -7.29 8.29
N LEU A 64 -4.13 -8.52 8.16
CA LEU A 64 -3.63 -9.46 7.15
C LEU A 64 -3.92 -8.96 5.74
N LEU A 65 -5.14 -8.46 5.47
CA LEU A 65 -5.52 -7.89 4.17
C LEU A 65 -4.63 -6.69 3.83
N GLU A 66 -4.40 -5.77 4.78
CA GLU A 66 -3.50 -4.63 4.59
C GLU A 66 -2.08 -5.09 4.23
N CYS A 67 -1.58 -6.12 4.90
CA CYS A 67 -0.28 -6.69 4.60
C CYS A 67 -0.21 -7.30 3.19
N MET A 68 -1.26 -8.00 2.74
CA MET A 68 -1.37 -8.52 1.37
C MET A 68 -1.37 -7.41 0.34
N VAL A 69 -2.17 -6.37 0.56
CA VAL A 69 -2.22 -5.19 -0.31
C VAL A 69 -0.84 -4.52 -0.38
N ALA A 70 -0.16 -4.35 0.76
CA ALA A 70 1.17 -3.78 0.82
C ALA A 70 2.19 -4.60 0.02
N THR A 71 2.14 -5.93 0.16
CA THR A 71 3.04 -6.85 -0.55
C THR A 71 2.81 -6.73 -2.06
N HIS A 72 1.56 -6.81 -2.50
CA HIS A 72 1.21 -6.68 -3.92
C HIS A 72 1.59 -5.31 -4.49
N PHE A 73 1.36 -4.24 -3.74
CA PHE A 73 1.73 -2.89 -4.13
C PHE A 73 3.25 -2.73 -4.29
N LEU A 74 4.05 -3.26 -3.35
CA LEU A 74 5.51 -3.25 -3.45
C LEU A 74 6.03 -4.08 -4.64
N GLU A 75 5.38 -5.19 -4.97
CA GLU A 75 5.69 -5.96 -6.17
C GLU A 75 5.45 -5.15 -7.46
N LEU A 76 4.33 -4.42 -7.53
CA LEU A 76 4.05 -3.53 -8.68
C LEU A 76 5.11 -2.44 -8.82
N LEU A 77 5.52 -1.82 -7.72
CA LEU A 77 6.61 -0.83 -7.72
C LEU A 77 7.94 -1.43 -8.17
N THR A 78 8.26 -2.63 -7.69
CA THR A 78 9.48 -3.35 -8.06
C THR A 78 9.50 -3.69 -9.56
N ARG A 79 8.39 -4.14 -10.12
CA ARG A 79 8.26 -4.43 -11.56
C ARG A 79 8.49 -3.19 -12.43
N ARG A 80 8.16 -2.00 -11.93
CA ARG A 80 8.46 -0.72 -12.60
C ARG A 80 9.93 -0.27 -12.47
N GLY A 81 10.76 -1.05 -11.80
CA GLY A 81 12.18 -0.70 -11.61
C GLY A 81 12.40 0.52 -10.72
N VAL A 82 11.44 0.83 -9.85
CA VAL A 82 11.50 2.00 -8.99
C VAL A 82 12.60 1.80 -7.95
N GLN A 83 13.62 2.65 -8.03
CA GLN A 83 14.59 2.80 -6.96
C GLN A 83 14.21 4.05 -6.15
N PHE A 84 13.91 3.85 -4.86
CA PHE A 84 13.55 4.93 -3.92
C PHE A 84 14.72 5.86 -3.55
N ASN A 85 15.65 6.08 -4.48
CA ASN A 85 16.90 6.78 -4.25
C ASN A 85 16.79 8.31 -4.48
N SER A 86 15.67 8.79 -5.05
CA SER A 86 15.36 10.21 -5.24
C SER A 86 13.92 10.51 -4.86
N CYS A 87 13.67 11.66 -4.21
CA CYS A 87 12.33 12.04 -3.76
C CYS A 87 11.33 12.19 -4.91
N ASP A 88 11.74 12.82 -6.02
CA ASP A 88 10.86 13.06 -7.17
C ASP A 88 10.45 11.76 -7.88
N GLY A 89 11.40 10.85 -8.07
CA GLY A 89 11.13 9.55 -8.69
C GLY A 89 10.26 8.65 -7.82
N ALA A 90 10.44 8.70 -6.50
CA ALA A 90 9.68 7.88 -5.55
C ALA A 90 8.19 8.27 -5.51
N PHE A 91 7.88 9.57 -5.52
CA PHE A 91 6.49 10.03 -5.49
C PHE A 91 5.73 9.63 -6.76
N ARG A 92 6.32 9.90 -7.94
CA ARG A 92 5.75 9.46 -9.22
C ARG A 92 5.50 7.96 -9.27
N ALA A 93 6.41 7.19 -8.72
CA ALA A 93 6.30 5.75 -8.65
C ALA A 93 5.12 5.29 -7.78
N ILE A 94 4.89 5.92 -6.63
CA ILE A 94 3.73 5.65 -5.78
C ILE A 94 2.44 5.90 -6.57
N VAL A 95 2.33 7.03 -7.27
CA VAL A 95 1.15 7.36 -8.08
C VAL A 95 0.91 6.32 -9.17
N LEU A 96 1.97 5.96 -9.92
CA LEU A 96 1.88 4.91 -10.94
C LEU A 96 1.52 3.55 -10.35
N GLY A 97 2.08 3.20 -9.19
CA GLY A 97 1.73 1.97 -8.46
C GLY A 97 0.25 1.91 -8.09
N VAL A 98 -0.34 3.04 -7.67
CA VAL A 98 -1.79 3.12 -7.40
C VAL A 98 -2.60 2.92 -8.68
N CYS A 99 -2.20 3.55 -9.79
CA CYS A 99 -2.86 3.35 -11.09
C CYS A 99 -2.81 1.87 -11.54
N ASP A 100 -1.66 1.22 -11.39
CA ASP A 100 -1.48 -0.19 -11.72
C ASP A 100 -2.31 -1.08 -10.80
N TYR A 101 -2.30 -0.79 -9.49
CA TYR A 101 -3.07 -1.54 -8.52
C TYR A 101 -4.55 -1.52 -8.87
N ILE A 102 -5.14 -0.34 -9.05
CA ILE A 102 -6.56 -0.19 -9.41
C ILE A 102 -6.87 -0.89 -10.75
N SER A 103 -5.92 -0.86 -11.72
CA SER A 103 -6.11 -1.51 -13.01
C SER A 103 -5.94 -3.04 -12.96
N SER A 104 -5.21 -3.57 -11.98
CA SER A 104 -4.89 -5.01 -11.87
C SER A 104 -5.87 -5.78 -10.99
N VAL A 105 -6.62 -5.10 -10.12
CA VAL A 105 -7.58 -5.76 -9.23
C VAL A 105 -8.80 -6.18 -10.06
N PRO A 106 -9.05 -7.50 -10.21
CA PRO A 106 -10.26 -8.00 -10.89
C PRO A 106 -11.45 -7.75 -9.98
N GLY A 107 -12.15 -6.66 -10.14
CA GLY A 107 -13.31 -6.35 -9.29
C GLY A 107 -13.66 -4.87 -9.25
N ALA A 108 -12.75 -3.97 -9.57
CA ALA A 108 -13.10 -2.56 -9.81
C ALA A 108 -14.12 -2.42 -10.97
N SER A 109 -14.27 -3.47 -11.77
CA SER A 109 -15.23 -3.53 -12.89
C SER A 109 -16.30 -4.61 -12.75
N CYS A 110 -16.24 -5.47 -11.72
CA CYS A 110 -17.14 -6.61 -11.60
C CYS A 110 -17.70 -6.71 -10.18
N GLY A 111 -18.78 -6.00 -9.90
CA GLY A 111 -19.53 -5.80 -8.65
C GLY A 111 -19.80 -7.03 -7.75
N ARG A 112 -18.83 -7.92 -7.60
CA ARG A 112 -18.99 -9.17 -6.83
C ARG A 112 -18.92 -9.00 -5.32
N GLN A 113 -18.14 -8.02 -4.83
CA GLN A 113 -17.98 -7.81 -3.38
C GLN A 113 -17.76 -6.31 -3.06
N PRO A 114 -18.81 -5.46 -3.01
CA PRO A 114 -18.67 -4.03 -2.71
C PRO A 114 -17.99 -3.76 -1.37
N GLN A 115 -18.19 -4.64 -0.39
CA GLN A 115 -17.59 -4.53 0.94
C GLN A 115 -16.08 -4.78 0.91
N LEU A 116 -15.62 -5.78 0.14
CA LEU A 116 -14.19 -6.02 -0.05
C LEU A 116 -13.51 -4.84 -0.74
N GLU A 117 -14.17 -4.22 -1.72
CA GLU A 117 -13.65 -3.03 -2.42
C GLU A 117 -13.32 -1.91 -1.41
N GLY A 118 -14.23 -1.60 -0.48
CA GLY A 118 -13.99 -0.58 0.56
C GLY A 118 -12.82 -0.93 1.49
N HIS A 119 -12.65 -2.22 1.84
CA HIS A 119 -11.52 -2.65 2.66
C HIS A 119 -10.19 -2.58 1.90
N MET A 120 -10.18 -2.99 0.64
CA MET A 120 -8.99 -2.88 -0.21
C MET A 120 -8.60 -1.42 -0.49
N GLU A 121 -9.58 -0.55 -0.73
CA GLU A 121 -9.39 0.90 -0.85
C GLU A 121 -8.71 1.47 0.40
N SER A 122 -9.26 1.18 1.57
CA SER A 122 -8.69 1.63 2.86
C SER A 122 -7.26 1.10 3.06
N ALA A 123 -7.01 -0.15 2.69
CA ALA A 123 -5.69 -0.76 2.80
C ALA A 123 -4.65 -0.10 1.88
N VAL A 124 -5.00 0.18 0.60
CA VAL A 124 -4.11 0.89 -0.32
C VAL A 124 -3.80 2.28 0.20
N ILE A 125 -4.82 3.03 0.63
CA ILE A 125 -4.65 4.38 1.17
C ILE A 125 -3.73 4.36 2.39
N ALA A 126 -3.89 3.39 3.30
CA ALA A 126 -3.02 3.23 4.47
C ALA A 126 -1.56 2.97 4.08
N VAL A 127 -1.32 2.11 3.08
CA VAL A 127 0.02 1.82 2.57
C VAL A 127 0.66 3.06 1.95
N VAL A 128 -0.07 3.74 1.06
CA VAL A 128 0.39 4.97 0.39
C VAL A 128 0.68 6.06 1.42
N ARG A 129 -0.23 6.27 2.41
CA ARG A 129 -0.04 7.23 3.50
C ARG A 129 1.26 6.94 4.27
N ARG A 130 1.51 5.68 4.63
CA ARG A 130 2.74 5.28 5.34
C ARG A 130 3.99 5.60 4.51
N MET A 131 4.00 5.27 3.23
CA MET A 131 5.13 5.54 2.34
C MET A 131 5.42 7.05 2.21
N ILE A 132 4.37 7.86 2.04
CA ILE A 132 4.50 9.32 1.96
C ILE A 132 5.01 9.87 3.28
N LEU A 133 4.46 9.43 4.42
CA LEU A 133 4.87 9.87 5.74
C LEU A 133 6.34 9.54 6.02
N GLU A 134 6.80 8.34 5.68
CA GLU A 134 8.20 7.96 5.79
C GLU A 134 9.12 8.82 4.91
N GLY A 135 8.66 9.18 3.71
CA GLY A 135 9.36 10.11 2.84
C GLY A 135 9.47 11.51 3.46
N LEU A 136 8.38 12.04 3.99
CA LEU A 136 8.32 13.36 4.62
C LEU A 136 9.18 13.45 5.89
N LYS A 137 9.15 12.46 6.76
CA LYS A 137 9.94 12.41 8.01
C LYS A 137 11.46 12.53 7.79
N ARG A 138 11.94 12.18 6.61
CA ARG A 138 13.35 12.35 6.24
C ARG A 138 13.76 13.82 6.03
N HIS A 139 12.78 14.72 5.83
CA HIS A 139 13.02 16.08 5.38
C HIS A 139 12.52 17.17 6.34
N SER A 140 11.69 16.82 7.33
CA SER A 140 11.10 17.79 8.27
C SER A 140 10.67 17.14 9.59
N PRO A 141 10.92 17.77 10.75
CA PRO A 141 10.66 17.16 12.06
C PRO A 141 9.34 17.53 12.76
N GLY A 142 8.32 18.03 12.07
CA GLY A 142 7.01 18.38 12.67
C GLY A 142 5.98 17.25 12.53
N GLU A 143 5.67 16.48 13.59
CA GLU A 143 4.93 15.22 13.44
C GLU A 143 3.47 15.35 13.01
N MET A 144 2.67 16.26 13.59
CA MET A 144 1.22 16.31 13.35
C MET A 144 0.85 16.87 11.97
N GLU A 145 1.60 17.85 11.50
CA GLU A 145 1.40 18.41 10.15
C GLU A 145 1.74 17.41 9.05
N LEU A 146 2.82 16.63 9.23
CA LEU A 146 3.23 15.61 8.26
C LEU A 146 2.21 14.48 8.14
N GLU A 147 1.55 14.08 9.22
CA GLU A 147 0.49 13.08 9.20
C GLU A 147 -0.75 13.57 8.44
N LEU A 148 -1.11 14.83 8.61
CA LEU A 148 -2.23 15.45 7.89
C LEU A 148 -1.92 15.54 6.39
N ILE A 149 -0.72 15.99 6.03
CA ILE A 149 -0.25 16.04 4.64
C ILE A 149 -0.26 14.64 4.02
N ALA A 150 0.34 13.65 4.67
CA ALA A 150 0.38 12.30 4.17
C ALA A 150 -1.03 11.71 3.98
N SER A 151 -1.96 12.02 4.88
CA SER A 151 -3.35 11.61 4.79
C SER A 151 -4.05 12.28 3.60
N ALA A 152 -3.98 13.60 3.48
CA ALA A 152 -4.61 14.35 2.40
C ALA A 152 -4.10 13.92 1.02
N VAL A 153 -2.78 13.78 0.88
CA VAL A 153 -2.14 13.37 -0.37
C VAL A 153 -2.51 11.94 -0.75
N SER A 154 -2.53 10.99 0.20
CA SER A 154 -2.89 9.60 -0.11
C SER A 154 -4.33 9.47 -0.60
N TRP A 155 -5.28 10.18 0.00
CA TRP A 155 -6.67 10.24 -0.47
C TRP A 155 -6.78 10.90 -1.85
N ALA A 156 -6.05 11.99 -2.08
CA ALA A 156 -6.05 12.69 -3.37
C ALA A 156 -5.51 11.78 -4.50
N ILE A 157 -4.40 11.08 -4.26
CA ILE A 157 -3.82 10.14 -5.23
C ILE A 157 -4.82 9.02 -5.55
N TYR A 158 -5.36 8.37 -4.51
CA TYR A 158 -6.27 7.24 -4.72
C TYR A 158 -7.56 7.68 -5.44
N GLY A 159 -8.19 8.76 -4.98
CA GLY A 159 -9.42 9.29 -5.59
C GLY A 159 -9.24 9.68 -7.05
N ALA A 160 -8.14 10.38 -7.38
CA ALA A 160 -7.85 10.78 -8.75
C ALA A 160 -7.53 9.57 -9.65
N ALA A 161 -6.80 8.58 -9.15
CA ALA A 161 -6.51 7.35 -9.88
C ALA A 161 -7.78 6.49 -10.08
N LYS A 162 -8.66 6.43 -9.09
CA LYS A 162 -9.95 5.73 -9.18
C LYS A 162 -10.85 6.37 -10.25
N GLU A 163 -10.98 7.69 -10.25
CA GLU A 163 -11.74 8.43 -11.26
C GLU A 163 -11.17 8.20 -12.66
N TRP A 164 -9.85 8.31 -12.81
CA TRP A 164 -9.21 7.99 -14.08
C TRP A 164 -9.49 6.57 -14.55
N ALA A 165 -9.46 5.59 -13.65
CA ALA A 165 -9.69 4.19 -14.00
C ALA A 165 -11.10 3.94 -14.55
N HIS A 166 -12.10 4.70 -14.08
CA HIS A 166 -13.49 4.63 -14.53
C HIS A 166 -13.78 5.47 -15.78
N THR A 167 -12.85 6.35 -16.20
CA THR A 167 -13.05 7.22 -17.36
C THR A 167 -12.97 6.38 -18.66
N PRO A 168 -14.00 6.45 -19.54
CA PRO A 168 -13.92 5.83 -20.86
C PRO A 168 -12.78 6.43 -21.70
N ASN A 169 -12.05 5.58 -22.43
CA ASN A 169 -10.91 6.01 -23.26
C ASN A 169 -9.83 6.76 -22.45
N LYS A 170 -9.55 6.29 -21.22
CA LYS A 170 -8.56 6.89 -20.33
C LYS A 170 -7.19 7.04 -20.97
N CYS A 171 -6.50 8.14 -20.65
CA CYS A 171 -5.12 8.35 -21.08
C CYS A 171 -4.17 7.34 -20.42
N PRO A 172 -2.93 7.17 -20.94
CA PRO A 172 -1.91 6.33 -20.29
C PRO A 172 -1.65 6.73 -18.84
N ALA A 173 -1.30 5.73 -18.00
CA ALA A 173 -1.04 5.93 -16.57
C ALA A 173 0.06 6.98 -16.32
N GLU A 174 1.06 7.05 -17.18
CA GLU A 174 2.15 8.03 -17.11
C GLU A 174 1.66 9.48 -17.25
N GLN A 175 0.64 9.69 -18.07
CA GLN A 175 0.06 11.02 -18.30
C GLN A 175 -0.80 11.45 -17.12
N ILE A 176 -1.65 10.56 -16.58
CA ILE A 176 -2.45 10.89 -15.41
C ILE A 176 -1.58 11.07 -14.16
N ALA A 177 -0.50 10.30 -14.02
CA ALA A 177 0.45 10.46 -12.92
C ALA A 177 1.02 11.88 -12.88
N GLY A 178 1.46 12.42 -14.03
CA GLY A 178 1.93 13.80 -14.08
C GLY A 178 0.88 14.85 -13.69
N LYS A 179 -0.40 14.62 -14.03
CA LYS A 179 -1.49 15.51 -13.59
C LYS A 179 -1.75 15.41 -12.09
N ILE A 180 -1.72 14.20 -11.53
CA ILE A 180 -1.89 13.98 -10.09
C ILE A 180 -0.74 14.64 -9.32
N GLU A 181 0.50 14.50 -9.80
CA GLU A 181 1.68 15.17 -9.21
C GLU A 181 1.48 16.69 -9.14
N GLN A 182 1.04 17.30 -10.24
CA GLN A 182 0.77 18.74 -10.29
C GLN A 182 -0.33 19.18 -9.32
N LEU A 183 -1.37 18.37 -9.16
CA LEU A 183 -2.49 18.65 -8.24
C LEU A 183 -2.09 18.59 -6.77
N VAL A 184 -1.23 17.66 -6.39
CA VAL A 184 -0.86 17.44 -4.99
C VAL A 184 0.43 18.14 -4.58
N SER A 185 1.27 18.55 -5.54
CA SER A 185 2.54 19.24 -5.27
C SER A 185 2.39 20.47 -4.35
N PRO A 186 1.35 21.32 -4.46
CA PRO A 186 1.17 22.46 -3.57
C PRO A 186 0.88 22.10 -2.10
N ILE A 187 0.49 20.84 -1.82
CA ILE A 187 0.20 20.36 -0.45
C ILE A 187 1.49 20.09 0.32
N PHE A 188 2.60 19.79 -0.40
CA PHE A 188 3.88 19.55 0.25
C PHE A 188 4.50 20.87 0.74
N PRO A 189 5.12 20.85 1.94
CA PRO A 189 5.86 22.02 2.41
C PRO A 189 6.94 22.39 1.38
N ALA A 190 7.09 23.69 1.10
CA ALA A 190 8.16 24.16 0.24
C ALA A 190 9.50 23.66 0.84
N THR A 191 10.22 22.84 0.09
CA THR A 191 11.58 22.48 0.46
C THR A 191 12.40 23.76 0.43
N ASP A 192 12.85 24.21 1.61
CA ASP A 192 13.76 25.35 1.72
C ASP A 192 15.02 25.06 0.90
N GLN A 193 15.06 25.60 -0.34
CA GLN A 193 16.26 25.62 -1.18
C GLN A 193 17.21 26.74 -0.73
N THR A 194 17.30 27.00 0.56
CA THR A 194 18.28 27.89 1.16
C THR A 194 19.37 27.10 1.87
N GLY A 195 20.13 26.36 1.09
CA GLY A 195 21.39 25.76 1.47
C GLY A 195 22.48 26.31 0.54
N ARG A 196 22.93 27.52 0.84
CA ARG A 196 24.23 28.04 0.35
C ARG A 196 25.33 27.55 1.26
#